data_138b727c45134c7bc7bc31fc2c277517
#
_entry.id   138b727c45134c7bc7bc31fc2c277517
#
_cell.length_a   1.000
_cell.length_b   1.000
_cell.length_c   1.000
_cell.angle_alpha   90.00
_cell.angle_beta   90.00
_cell.angle_gamma   90.00
#
_symmetry.space_group_name_H-M   'P 1'
#
loop_
_entity.id
_entity.type
_entity.pdbx_description
1 polymer ?
#
loop_
_entity_poly.entity_id
_entity_poly.type
_entity_poly.pdbx_seq_one_letter_code
_entity_poly.pdbx_strand_id
1 'polypeptide(L)'
;LHRSYPGSDFGEDARWSVAFTHYCQGDDERALTLFVDGARNSRQPHIVDQSWYWAGKTAHRLGQMEVAKKHFSHAAAGFPRSYYASRAVSLGYGSAELPKAPSVLRATASVPERAEHLRGADHFQRAYALIDLGLAQGAEYELRHAEQLNRRDTQALRLIHEGYEELRLHDRALRLATKLVSSNDPTQMVSLYPSYFWDQIAEAAREAHVDPYLVLSVIRQESFF
;
A
#
# COMPACT_ATOMS: atom_id res chain seq x y z
N LEU A 1 13.17 17.35 22.06
CA LEU A 1 13.32 17.20 20.60
C LEU A 1 12.34 18.10 19.85
N HIS A 2 11.03 18.00 20.15
CA HIS A 2 9.99 18.81 19.51
C HIS A 2 10.19 20.34 19.67
N ARG A 3 10.60 20.82 20.86
CA ARG A 3 10.85 22.26 21.09
C ARG A 3 12.06 22.78 20.33
N SER A 4 13.05 21.93 20.07
CA SER A 4 14.30 22.31 19.40
C SER A 4 14.22 22.20 17.87
N TYR A 5 13.38 21.30 17.36
CA TYR A 5 13.24 20.99 15.93
C TYR A 5 11.76 20.78 15.54
N PRO A 6 10.91 21.82 15.64
CA PRO A 6 9.46 21.68 15.51
C PRO A 6 8.96 21.30 14.10
N GLY A 7 9.78 21.50 13.09
CA GLY A 7 9.44 21.19 11.68
C GLY A 7 10.16 19.99 11.10
N SER A 8 10.90 19.22 11.92
CA SER A 8 11.53 18.00 11.46
C SER A 8 10.57 16.81 11.57
N ASP A 9 10.77 15.78 10.74
CA ASP A 9 10.00 14.54 10.80
C ASP A 9 10.03 13.93 12.21
N PHE A 10 11.21 13.84 12.82
CA PHE A 10 11.37 13.40 14.21
C PHE A 10 10.64 14.29 15.23
N GLY A 11 10.51 15.59 14.94
CA GLY A 11 9.77 16.52 15.79
C GLY A 11 8.26 16.25 15.77
N GLU A 12 7.71 15.87 14.62
CA GLU A 12 6.31 15.50 14.47
C GLU A 12 5.99 14.15 15.14
N ASP A 13 6.84 13.14 14.95
CA ASP A 13 6.75 11.85 15.65
C ASP A 13 6.83 12.00 17.17
N ALA A 14 7.74 12.83 17.66
CA ALA A 14 7.87 13.12 19.09
C ALA A 14 6.61 13.79 19.65
N ARG A 15 5.98 14.71 18.91
CA ARG A 15 4.73 15.37 19.29
C ARG A 15 3.58 14.37 19.39
N TRP A 16 3.47 13.50 18.40
CA TRP A 16 2.47 12.44 18.41
C TRP A 16 2.70 11.48 19.61
N SER A 17 3.94 11.10 19.88
CA SER A 17 4.28 10.26 21.03
C SER A 17 3.91 10.91 22.38
N VAL A 18 4.04 12.22 22.50
CA VAL A 18 3.57 12.97 23.70
C VAL A 18 2.05 12.87 23.82
N ALA A 19 1.30 13.07 22.74
CA ALA A 19 -0.17 12.90 22.74
C ALA A 19 -0.57 11.49 23.21
N PHE A 20 0.11 10.48 22.65
CA PHE A 20 -0.15 9.08 22.99
C PHE A 20 0.21 8.76 24.46
N THR A 21 1.27 9.36 24.99
CA THR A 21 1.64 9.24 26.42
C THR A 21 0.53 9.78 27.33
N HIS A 22 -0.04 10.96 27.03
CA HIS A 22 -1.17 11.50 27.77
C HIS A 22 -2.39 10.56 27.70
N TYR A 23 -2.67 10.01 26.53
CA TYR A 23 -3.73 9.01 26.36
C TYR A 23 -3.51 7.78 27.25
N CYS A 24 -2.30 7.24 27.30
CA CYS A 24 -1.97 6.09 28.14
C CYS A 24 -2.04 6.40 29.65
N GLN A 25 -1.79 7.65 30.03
CA GLN A 25 -1.88 8.12 31.41
C GLN A 25 -3.33 8.48 31.86
N GLY A 26 -4.30 8.46 30.91
CA GLY A 26 -5.69 8.83 31.19
C GLY A 26 -5.96 10.34 31.18
N ASP A 27 -4.96 11.18 30.79
CA ASP A 27 -5.12 12.62 30.59
C ASP A 27 -5.76 12.87 29.21
N ASP A 28 -7.03 12.50 29.09
CA ASP A 28 -7.76 12.42 27.83
C ASP A 28 -8.03 13.77 27.19
N GLU A 29 -8.29 14.80 27.96
CA GLU A 29 -8.54 16.14 27.43
C GLU A 29 -7.30 16.70 26.74
N ARG A 30 -6.15 16.48 27.36
CA ARG A 30 -4.88 16.90 26.80
C ARG A 30 -4.45 16.06 25.61
N ALA A 31 -4.67 14.74 25.71
CA ALA A 31 -4.43 13.83 24.58
C ALA A 31 -5.27 14.21 23.36
N LEU A 32 -6.59 14.46 23.54
CA LEU A 32 -7.48 14.86 22.46
C LEU A 32 -7.02 16.16 21.79
N THR A 33 -6.66 17.16 22.58
CA THR A 33 -6.16 18.43 22.06
C THR A 33 -4.91 18.23 21.20
N LEU A 34 -3.96 17.43 21.66
CA LEU A 34 -2.70 17.17 20.96
C LEU A 34 -2.90 16.32 19.71
N PHE A 35 -3.77 15.30 19.74
CA PHE A 35 -4.10 14.52 18.54
C PHE A 35 -4.79 15.37 17.49
N VAL A 36 -5.75 16.22 17.87
CA VAL A 36 -6.42 17.14 16.93
C VAL A 36 -5.43 18.14 16.33
N ASP A 37 -4.49 18.65 17.11
CA ASP A 37 -3.42 19.52 16.64
C ASP A 37 -2.51 18.78 15.61
N GLY A 38 -2.07 17.57 15.93
CA GLY A 38 -1.29 16.73 15.02
C GLY A 38 -2.03 16.45 13.72
N ALA A 39 -3.31 16.09 13.80
CA ALA A 39 -4.14 15.81 12.64
C ALA A 39 -4.35 17.01 11.69
N ARG A 40 -4.36 18.22 12.22
CA ARG A 40 -4.59 19.46 11.46
C ARG A 40 -3.34 20.09 10.90
N ASN A 41 -2.22 19.97 11.62
CA ASN A 41 -1.03 20.77 11.38
C ASN A 41 0.17 19.96 10.90
N SER A 42 0.12 18.62 10.98
CA SER A 42 1.21 17.77 10.47
C SER A 42 1.25 17.79 8.95
N ARG A 43 2.47 17.73 8.41
CA ARG A 43 2.75 17.56 6.99
C ARG A 43 2.94 16.10 6.61
N GLN A 44 3.06 15.21 7.59
CA GLN A 44 3.29 13.79 7.39
C GLN A 44 1.95 13.04 7.32
N PRO A 45 1.62 12.39 6.19
CA PRO A 45 0.35 11.69 6.00
C PRO A 45 0.05 10.66 7.09
N HIS A 46 1.06 9.90 7.52
CA HIS A 46 0.88 8.88 8.56
C HIS A 46 0.57 9.49 9.93
N ILE A 47 1.13 10.65 10.27
CA ILE A 47 0.81 11.37 11.51
C ILE A 47 -0.63 11.91 11.47
N VAL A 48 -1.05 12.48 10.32
CA VAL A 48 -2.42 12.98 10.14
C VAL A 48 -3.42 11.84 10.33
N ASP A 49 -3.20 10.72 9.66
CA ASP A 49 -4.07 9.56 9.67
C ASP A 49 -4.24 8.97 11.08
N GLN A 50 -3.13 8.59 11.72
CA GLN A 50 -3.17 8.04 13.07
C GLN A 50 -3.73 9.02 14.10
N SER A 51 -3.47 10.32 13.94
CA SER A 51 -3.96 11.35 14.87
C SER A 51 -5.47 11.48 14.82
N TRP A 52 -6.11 11.45 13.64
CA TRP A 52 -7.56 11.44 13.54
C TRP A 52 -8.20 10.24 14.23
N TYR A 53 -7.62 9.04 14.02
CA TYR A 53 -8.12 7.83 14.66
C TYR A 53 -8.01 7.91 16.18
N TRP A 54 -6.84 8.31 16.72
CA TRP A 54 -6.64 8.41 18.17
C TRP A 54 -7.42 9.55 18.78
N ALA A 55 -7.65 10.66 18.07
CA ALA A 55 -8.60 11.69 18.50
C ALA A 55 -10.03 11.13 18.65
N GLY A 56 -10.46 10.29 17.69
CA GLY A 56 -11.75 9.58 17.78
C GLY A 56 -11.83 8.66 19.00
N LYS A 57 -10.79 7.85 19.23
CA LYS A 57 -10.70 6.97 20.40
C LYS A 57 -10.74 7.75 21.72
N THR A 58 -10.04 8.86 21.81
CA THR A 58 -9.97 9.69 23.00
C THR A 58 -11.30 10.38 23.27
N ALA A 59 -11.93 10.97 22.25
CA ALA A 59 -13.25 11.57 22.37
C ALA A 59 -14.32 10.55 22.80
N HIS A 60 -14.25 9.32 22.26
CA HIS A 60 -15.13 8.23 22.67
C HIS A 60 -14.96 7.90 24.17
N ARG A 61 -13.71 7.83 24.66
CA ARG A 61 -13.42 7.57 26.10
C ARG A 61 -13.92 8.70 27.00
N LEU A 62 -13.91 9.94 26.51
CA LEU A 62 -14.49 11.11 27.17
C LEU A 62 -16.05 11.16 27.12
N GLY A 63 -16.70 10.19 26.48
CA GLY A 63 -18.17 10.21 26.30
C GLY A 63 -18.67 11.18 25.22
N GLN A 64 -17.76 11.82 24.47
CA GLN A 64 -18.08 12.82 23.44
C GLN A 64 -18.40 12.12 22.10
N MET A 65 -19.52 11.42 22.01
CA MET A 65 -19.83 10.50 20.90
C MET A 65 -19.86 11.17 19.52
N GLU A 66 -20.47 12.36 19.41
CA GLU A 66 -20.54 13.10 18.14
C GLU A 66 -19.15 13.59 17.68
N VAL A 67 -18.31 13.99 18.63
CA VAL A 67 -16.92 14.39 18.35
C VAL A 67 -16.11 13.18 17.90
N ALA A 68 -16.27 12.04 18.57
CA ALA A 68 -15.62 10.79 18.21
C ALA A 68 -16.00 10.35 16.79
N LYS A 69 -17.30 10.36 16.47
CA LYS A 69 -17.81 10.05 15.13
C LYS A 69 -17.17 10.91 14.05
N LYS A 70 -17.09 12.23 14.29
CA LYS A 70 -16.46 13.16 13.36
C LYS A 70 -14.99 12.83 13.12
N HIS A 71 -14.22 12.55 14.16
CA HIS A 71 -12.81 12.23 14.04
C HIS A 71 -12.56 10.88 13.36
N PHE A 72 -13.34 9.84 13.68
CA PHE A 72 -13.27 8.57 12.98
C PHE A 72 -13.66 8.69 11.50
N SER A 73 -14.65 9.53 11.18
CA SER A 73 -15.01 9.79 9.78
C SER A 73 -13.88 10.48 9.01
N HIS A 74 -13.13 11.37 9.64
CA HIS A 74 -11.93 11.97 9.03
C HIS A 74 -10.83 10.92 8.80
N ALA A 75 -10.59 10.01 9.75
CA ALA A 75 -9.64 8.92 9.57
C ALA A 75 -10.07 8.00 8.40
N ALA A 76 -11.35 7.61 8.35
CA ALA A 76 -11.87 6.73 7.30
C ALA A 76 -11.78 7.35 5.89
N ALA A 77 -12.02 8.66 5.76
CA ALA A 77 -12.08 9.35 4.47
C ALA A 77 -10.71 9.86 3.99
N GLY A 78 -9.83 10.26 4.90
CA GLY A 78 -8.56 10.92 4.55
C GLY A 78 -7.56 10.00 3.88
N PHE A 79 -7.44 8.78 4.39
CA PHE A 79 -6.49 7.77 3.88
C PHE A 79 -7.17 6.40 3.80
N PRO A 80 -8.09 6.17 2.85
CA PRO A 80 -8.99 4.99 2.83
C PRO A 80 -8.30 3.62 2.89
N ARG A 81 -7.01 3.58 2.61
CA ARG A 81 -6.21 2.34 2.56
C ARG A 81 -5.32 2.15 3.80
N SER A 82 -5.38 3.06 4.74
CA SER A 82 -4.57 2.96 5.93
C SER A 82 -5.15 1.96 6.94
N TYR A 83 -4.29 1.51 7.83
CA TYR A 83 -4.70 0.71 8.98
C TYR A 83 -5.76 1.44 9.81
N TYR A 84 -5.58 2.74 10.06
CA TYR A 84 -6.47 3.52 10.91
C TYR A 84 -7.83 3.78 10.26
N ALA A 85 -7.86 4.01 8.94
CA ALA A 85 -9.11 4.07 8.19
C ALA A 85 -9.89 2.74 8.27
N SER A 86 -9.22 1.61 8.03
CA SER A 86 -9.83 0.28 8.17
C SER A 86 -10.37 0.04 9.58
N ARG A 87 -9.64 0.47 10.62
CA ARG A 87 -10.10 0.38 12.01
C ARG A 87 -11.30 1.29 12.30
N ALA A 88 -11.33 2.52 11.77
CA ALA A 88 -12.48 3.41 11.91
C ALA A 88 -13.73 2.82 11.27
N VAL A 89 -13.59 2.25 10.07
CA VAL A 89 -14.67 1.56 9.36
C VAL A 89 -15.17 0.34 10.14
N SER A 90 -14.28 -0.49 10.69
CA SER A 90 -14.65 -1.65 11.50
C SER A 90 -15.41 -1.28 12.79
N LEU A 91 -15.28 -0.02 13.23
CA LEU A 91 -16.07 0.55 14.33
C LEU A 91 -17.40 1.16 13.86
N GLY A 92 -17.76 1.04 12.58
CA GLY A 92 -18.99 1.56 12.00
C GLY A 92 -18.92 3.02 11.52
N TYR A 93 -17.72 3.59 11.40
CA TYR A 93 -17.52 4.97 10.96
C TYR A 93 -16.97 5.02 9.53
N GLY A 94 -17.82 5.40 8.60
CA GLY A 94 -17.47 5.45 7.16
C GLY A 94 -17.87 4.18 6.40
N SER A 95 -17.74 4.23 5.08
CA SER A 95 -17.94 3.07 4.21
C SER A 95 -16.58 2.66 3.62
N ALA A 96 -16.16 1.43 3.86
CA ALA A 96 -15.14 0.81 3.05
C ALA A 96 -15.85 0.03 1.95
N GLU A 97 -16.19 0.68 0.86
CA GLU A 97 -16.28 -0.06 -0.39
C GLU A 97 -14.87 -0.47 -0.78
N LEU A 98 -14.45 -1.64 -0.31
CA LEU A 98 -13.31 -2.31 -0.92
C LEU A 98 -13.69 -2.54 -2.37
N PRO A 99 -12.93 -2.01 -3.34
CA PRO A 99 -13.21 -2.25 -4.73
C PRO A 99 -13.23 -3.76 -4.95
N LYS A 100 -14.29 -4.25 -5.61
CA LYS A 100 -14.33 -5.64 -6.09
C LYS A 100 -13.05 -5.86 -6.89
N ALA A 101 -12.35 -6.95 -6.60
CA ALA A 101 -11.17 -7.33 -7.38
C ALA A 101 -11.52 -7.26 -8.87
N PRO A 102 -10.80 -6.48 -9.66
CA PRO A 102 -11.08 -6.41 -11.08
C PRO A 102 -10.88 -7.81 -11.65
N SER A 103 -11.83 -8.26 -12.50
CA SER A 103 -11.54 -9.38 -13.37
C SER A 103 -10.32 -8.96 -14.20
N VAL A 104 -9.26 -9.75 -14.15
CA VAL A 104 -8.06 -9.52 -14.96
C VAL A 104 -8.52 -9.69 -16.43
N LEU A 105 -8.86 -8.57 -17.06
CA LEU A 105 -9.08 -8.54 -18.51
C LEU A 105 -7.70 -8.71 -19.14
N ARG A 106 -7.39 -9.94 -19.55
CA ARG A 106 -6.25 -10.15 -20.46
C ARG A 106 -6.55 -9.34 -21.72
N ALA A 107 -5.63 -8.44 -22.06
CA ALA A 107 -5.71 -7.73 -23.32
C ALA A 107 -5.73 -8.76 -24.46
N THR A 108 -6.58 -8.56 -25.45
CA THR A 108 -6.72 -9.47 -26.60
C THR A 108 -5.52 -9.42 -27.55
N ALA A 109 -4.76 -8.32 -27.54
CA ALA A 109 -3.54 -8.16 -28.34
C ALA A 109 -2.32 -8.77 -27.63
N SER A 110 -1.41 -9.40 -28.39
CA SER A 110 -0.14 -9.91 -27.86
C SER A 110 0.71 -8.77 -27.31
N VAL A 111 1.57 -9.06 -26.33
CA VAL A 111 2.45 -8.03 -25.75
C VAL A 111 3.44 -7.47 -26.77
N PRO A 112 4.06 -8.26 -27.67
CA PRO A 112 4.89 -7.74 -28.72
C PRO A 112 4.22 -6.68 -29.59
N GLU A 113 2.96 -6.90 -30.03
CA GLU A 113 2.19 -5.92 -30.80
C GLU A 113 1.93 -4.63 -30.03
N ARG A 114 1.65 -4.73 -28.73
CA ARG A 114 1.44 -3.58 -27.84
C ARG A 114 2.71 -2.78 -27.60
N ALA A 115 3.88 -3.37 -27.80
CA ALA A 115 5.20 -2.78 -27.56
C ALA A 115 5.86 -2.19 -28.81
N GLU A 116 5.33 -2.38 -30.02
CA GLU A 116 5.95 -1.96 -31.27
C GLU A 116 6.37 -0.49 -31.34
N HIS A 117 5.62 0.39 -30.68
CA HIS A 117 5.87 1.83 -30.66
C HIS A 117 6.72 2.30 -29.46
N LEU A 118 7.12 1.37 -28.59
CA LEU A 118 7.88 1.69 -27.38
C LEU A 118 9.38 1.67 -27.65
N ARG A 119 10.12 2.39 -26.83
CA ARG A 119 11.59 2.34 -26.88
C ARG A 119 12.07 0.93 -26.58
N GLY A 120 12.92 0.40 -27.44
CA GLY A 120 13.45 -0.96 -27.30
C GLY A 120 12.39 -2.03 -27.59
N ALA A 121 11.52 -1.83 -28.58
CA ALA A 121 10.54 -2.82 -29.04
C ALA A 121 11.16 -4.21 -29.23
N ASP A 122 12.38 -4.29 -29.78
CA ASP A 122 13.09 -5.57 -29.96
C ASP A 122 13.39 -6.26 -28.61
N HIS A 123 13.62 -5.53 -27.51
CA HIS A 123 13.81 -6.14 -26.20
C HIS A 123 12.51 -6.80 -25.73
N PHE A 124 11.35 -6.18 -25.96
CA PHE A 124 10.07 -6.79 -25.67
C PHE A 124 9.82 -8.04 -26.51
N GLN A 125 10.08 -7.97 -27.83
CA GLN A 125 9.92 -9.11 -28.73
C GLN A 125 10.80 -10.28 -28.31
N ARG A 126 12.09 -10.03 -28.03
CA ARG A 126 13.01 -11.08 -27.57
C ARG A 126 12.62 -11.62 -26.20
N ALA A 127 12.23 -10.75 -25.26
CA ALA A 127 11.82 -11.18 -23.92
C ALA A 127 10.65 -12.16 -23.99
N TYR A 128 9.61 -11.83 -24.73
CA TYR A 128 8.43 -12.70 -24.81
C TYR A 128 8.68 -13.97 -25.63
N ALA A 129 9.50 -13.90 -26.66
CA ALA A 129 9.95 -15.12 -27.37
C ALA A 129 10.75 -16.04 -26.44
N LEU A 130 11.58 -15.48 -25.56
CA LEU A 130 12.34 -16.26 -24.57
C LEU A 130 11.43 -16.82 -23.44
N ILE A 131 10.38 -16.09 -23.04
CA ILE A 131 9.35 -16.60 -22.13
C ILE A 131 8.67 -17.83 -22.73
N ASP A 132 8.24 -17.73 -23.98
CA ASP A 132 7.56 -18.84 -24.70
C ASP A 132 8.46 -20.08 -24.81
N LEU A 133 9.77 -19.88 -24.90
CA LEU A 133 10.77 -20.95 -24.94
C LEU A 133 11.18 -21.47 -23.54
N GLY A 134 10.66 -20.89 -22.47
CA GLY A 134 11.03 -21.24 -21.09
C GLY A 134 12.43 -20.78 -20.67
N LEU A 135 13.05 -19.85 -21.41
CA LEU A 135 14.41 -19.34 -21.15
C LEU A 135 14.37 -18.11 -20.22
N ALA A 136 13.98 -18.35 -18.97
CA ALA A 136 13.70 -17.31 -17.98
C ALA A 136 14.82 -16.29 -17.76
N GLN A 137 16.09 -16.72 -17.66
CA GLN A 137 17.21 -15.82 -17.43
C GLN A 137 17.44 -14.85 -18.59
N GLY A 138 17.31 -15.34 -19.83
CA GLY A 138 17.41 -14.50 -21.03
C GLY A 138 16.25 -13.50 -21.10
N ALA A 139 15.04 -13.96 -20.81
CA ALA A 139 13.85 -13.11 -20.80
C ALA A 139 13.96 -12.00 -19.72
N GLU A 140 14.41 -12.34 -18.52
CA GLU A 140 14.67 -11.35 -17.46
C GLU A 140 15.68 -10.28 -17.91
N TYR A 141 16.77 -10.70 -18.56
CA TYR A 141 17.79 -9.78 -19.05
C TYR A 141 17.19 -8.77 -20.04
N GLU A 142 16.40 -9.23 -21.00
CA GLU A 142 15.75 -8.38 -22.01
C GLU A 142 14.71 -7.43 -21.36
N LEU A 143 13.88 -7.92 -20.43
CA LEU A 143 12.92 -7.07 -19.70
C LEU A 143 13.61 -5.99 -18.87
N ARG A 144 14.75 -6.29 -18.27
CA ARG A 144 15.52 -5.28 -17.51
C ARG A 144 16.08 -4.19 -18.43
N HIS A 145 16.50 -4.52 -19.63
CA HIS A 145 16.94 -3.52 -20.62
C HIS A 145 15.76 -2.65 -21.07
N ALA A 146 14.62 -3.27 -21.36
CA ALA A 146 13.40 -2.54 -21.68
C ALA A 146 12.99 -1.58 -20.54
N GLU A 147 13.09 -2.01 -19.25
CA GLU A 147 12.81 -1.17 -18.09
C GLU A 147 13.76 0.03 -18.01
N GLN A 148 15.05 -0.17 -18.27
CA GLN A 148 16.04 0.93 -18.26
C GLN A 148 15.73 2.00 -19.31
N LEU A 149 15.29 1.58 -20.50
CA LEU A 149 14.95 2.48 -21.60
C LEU A 149 13.65 3.26 -21.35
N ASN A 150 12.73 2.67 -20.58
CA ASN A 150 11.35 3.17 -20.40
C ASN A 150 11.01 3.58 -18.96
N ARG A 151 11.99 4.04 -18.18
CA ARG A 151 11.82 4.35 -16.73
C ARG A 151 10.65 5.27 -16.37
N ARG A 152 10.17 6.07 -17.32
CA ARG A 152 9.09 7.06 -17.13
C ARG A 152 7.87 6.77 -18.01
N ASP A 153 7.91 5.73 -18.81
CA ASP A 153 6.81 5.34 -19.67
C ASP A 153 5.92 4.33 -18.95
N THR A 154 4.79 4.78 -18.48
CA THR A 154 3.84 3.97 -17.70
C THR A 154 3.30 2.79 -18.50
N GLN A 155 3.11 2.94 -19.82
CA GLN A 155 2.61 1.87 -20.68
C GLN A 155 3.67 0.76 -20.82
N ALA A 156 4.90 1.16 -21.11
CA ALA A 156 6.03 0.21 -21.19
C ALA A 156 6.24 -0.52 -19.86
N LEU A 157 6.21 0.21 -18.73
CA LEU A 157 6.40 -0.37 -17.41
C LEU A 157 5.29 -1.37 -17.04
N ARG A 158 4.04 -1.17 -17.52
CA ARG A 158 2.96 -2.15 -17.35
C ARG A 158 3.24 -3.44 -18.11
N LEU A 159 3.72 -3.36 -19.34
CA LEU A 159 4.08 -4.55 -20.12
C LEU A 159 5.25 -5.31 -19.48
N ILE A 160 6.24 -4.60 -18.97
CA ILE A 160 7.37 -5.20 -18.25
C ILE A 160 6.89 -5.90 -16.96
N HIS A 161 5.94 -5.29 -16.24
CA HIS A 161 5.32 -5.90 -15.08
C HIS A 161 4.62 -7.22 -15.44
N GLU A 162 3.85 -7.26 -16.52
CA GLU A 162 3.22 -8.48 -17.04
C GLU A 162 4.28 -9.57 -17.30
N GLY A 163 5.40 -9.22 -17.93
CA GLY A 163 6.49 -10.16 -18.19
C GLY A 163 7.18 -10.69 -16.92
N TYR A 164 7.36 -9.84 -15.91
CA TYR A 164 7.88 -10.29 -14.62
C TYR A 164 6.91 -11.23 -13.89
N GLU A 165 5.60 -10.99 -13.98
CA GLU A 165 4.58 -11.90 -13.45
C GLU A 165 4.62 -13.26 -14.14
N GLU A 166 4.74 -13.31 -15.47
CA GLU A 166 4.85 -14.56 -16.23
C GLU A 166 6.10 -15.37 -15.86
N LEU A 167 7.21 -14.68 -15.63
CA LEU A 167 8.46 -15.27 -15.17
C LEU A 167 8.46 -15.64 -13.68
N ARG A 168 7.40 -15.31 -12.93
CA ARG A 168 7.31 -15.46 -11.46
C ARG A 168 8.44 -14.73 -10.71
N LEU A 169 8.91 -13.61 -11.25
CA LEU A 169 9.87 -12.73 -10.60
C LEU A 169 9.12 -11.77 -9.67
N HIS A 170 8.55 -12.32 -8.61
CA HIS A 170 7.58 -11.67 -7.74
C HIS A 170 8.11 -10.38 -7.09
N ASP A 171 9.36 -10.38 -6.64
CA ASP A 171 10.02 -9.20 -6.09
C ASP A 171 10.11 -8.04 -7.10
N ARG A 172 10.43 -8.35 -8.36
CA ARG A 172 10.51 -7.35 -9.44
C ARG A 172 9.13 -6.84 -9.83
N ALA A 173 8.18 -7.75 -10.01
CA ALA A 173 6.80 -7.40 -10.32
C ALA A 173 6.24 -6.45 -9.26
N LEU A 174 6.37 -6.78 -7.97
CA LEU A 174 5.86 -5.96 -6.89
C LEU A 174 6.57 -4.61 -6.77
N ARG A 175 7.91 -4.55 -6.92
CA ARG A 175 8.66 -3.28 -6.97
C ARG A 175 8.21 -2.38 -8.10
N LEU A 176 7.91 -2.97 -9.26
CA LEU A 176 7.41 -2.21 -10.40
C LEU A 176 5.96 -1.76 -10.19
N ALA A 177 5.10 -2.61 -9.64
CA ALA A 177 3.74 -2.27 -9.26
C ALA A 177 3.69 -1.08 -8.29
N THR A 178 4.60 -1.00 -7.30
CA THR A 178 4.65 0.14 -6.38
C THR A 178 4.95 1.48 -7.07
N LYS A 179 5.65 1.47 -8.20
CA LYS A 179 5.90 2.67 -9.02
C LYS A 179 4.73 3.02 -9.93
N LEU A 180 3.97 2.01 -10.37
CA LEU A 180 2.89 2.17 -11.34
C LEU A 180 1.56 2.57 -10.72
N VAL A 181 1.34 2.18 -9.46
CA VAL A 181 0.06 2.42 -8.80
C VAL A 181 -0.02 3.88 -8.35
N SER A 182 -0.91 4.61 -8.97
CA SER A 182 -1.35 5.90 -8.42
C SER A 182 -2.27 5.63 -7.23
N SER A 183 -2.14 6.43 -6.17
CA SER A 183 -2.79 6.21 -4.87
C SER A 183 -4.33 6.08 -4.90
N ASN A 184 -4.97 6.34 -6.04
CA ASN A 184 -6.43 6.47 -6.15
C ASN A 184 -7.11 5.47 -7.11
N ASP A 185 -6.37 4.54 -7.75
CA ASP A 185 -6.97 3.57 -8.65
C ASP A 185 -7.13 2.19 -7.98
N PRO A 186 -8.37 1.81 -7.61
CA PRO A 186 -8.64 0.54 -6.95
C PRO A 186 -8.24 -0.68 -7.78
N THR A 187 -8.30 -0.57 -9.11
CA THR A 187 -8.02 -1.69 -10.01
C THR A 187 -6.53 -2.08 -10.00
N GLN A 188 -5.67 -1.13 -9.67
CA GLN A 188 -4.22 -1.34 -9.58
C GLN A 188 -3.79 -1.93 -8.23
N MET A 189 -4.67 -1.93 -7.23
CA MET A 189 -4.36 -2.42 -5.89
C MET A 189 -4.04 -3.91 -5.83
N VAL A 190 -4.64 -4.71 -6.69
CA VAL A 190 -4.39 -6.17 -6.73
C VAL A 190 -2.90 -6.46 -6.95
N SER A 191 -2.25 -5.71 -7.82
CA SER A 191 -0.81 -5.84 -8.07
C SER A 191 0.08 -5.43 -6.89
N LEU A 192 -0.45 -4.63 -5.95
CA LEU A 192 0.26 -4.23 -4.73
C LEU A 192 0.13 -5.24 -3.59
N TYR A 193 -0.92 -6.06 -3.62
CA TYR A 193 -1.23 -7.05 -2.59
C TYR A 193 -1.45 -8.41 -3.23
N PRO A 194 -0.42 -8.97 -3.89
CA PRO A 194 -0.53 -10.27 -4.53
C PRO A 194 -0.69 -11.36 -3.47
N SER A 195 -1.33 -12.45 -3.86
CA SER A 195 -1.50 -13.65 -3.04
C SER A 195 -0.57 -14.78 -3.50
N TYR A 196 0.70 -14.44 -3.74
CA TYR A 196 1.71 -15.44 -4.09
C TYR A 196 1.83 -16.49 -2.99
N PHE A 197 2.06 -17.73 -3.39
CA PHE A 197 2.20 -18.87 -2.47
C PHE A 197 0.99 -19.11 -1.55
N TRP A 198 -0.21 -18.69 -1.99
CA TRP A 198 -1.42 -18.73 -1.17
C TRP A 198 -1.67 -20.10 -0.54
N ASP A 199 -1.58 -21.18 -1.31
CA ASP A 199 -1.90 -22.53 -0.83
C ASP A 199 -0.97 -22.95 0.31
N GLN A 200 0.34 -22.73 0.16
CA GLN A 200 1.35 -23.03 1.17
C GLN A 200 1.15 -22.17 2.43
N ILE A 201 0.88 -20.87 2.24
CA ILE A 201 0.66 -19.93 3.34
C ILE A 201 -0.64 -20.26 4.08
N ALA A 202 -1.73 -20.52 3.37
CA ALA A 202 -3.01 -20.84 3.98
C ALA A 202 -2.95 -22.15 4.79
N GLU A 203 -2.20 -23.15 4.30
CA GLU A 203 -1.99 -24.41 5.01
C GLU A 203 -1.17 -24.19 6.29
N ALA A 204 0.00 -23.56 6.20
CA ALA A 204 0.86 -23.29 7.34
C ALA A 204 0.18 -22.37 8.39
N ALA A 205 -0.56 -21.35 7.94
CA ALA A 205 -1.29 -20.45 8.80
C ALA A 205 -2.41 -21.17 9.58
N ARG A 206 -3.11 -22.11 8.93
CA ARG A 206 -4.12 -22.94 9.58
C ARG A 206 -3.51 -23.83 10.67
N GLU A 207 -2.35 -24.46 10.39
CA GLU A 207 -1.64 -25.28 11.39
C GLU A 207 -1.17 -24.45 12.58
N ALA A 208 -0.69 -23.23 12.32
CA ALA A 208 -0.23 -22.31 13.35
C ALA A 208 -1.35 -21.51 14.05
N HIS A 209 -2.61 -21.67 13.64
CA HIS A 209 -3.76 -20.90 14.13
C HIS A 209 -3.59 -19.37 13.98
N VAL A 210 -2.99 -18.94 12.87
CA VAL A 210 -2.83 -17.50 12.53
C VAL A 210 -3.61 -17.15 11.27
N ASP A 211 -3.91 -15.87 11.10
CA ASP A 211 -4.57 -15.36 9.90
C ASP A 211 -3.59 -15.42 8.71
N PRO A 212 -3.93 -16.11 7.59
CA PRO A 212 -3.04 -16.19 6.43
C PRO A 212 -2.77 -14.82 5.78
N TYR A 213 -3.68 -13.87 5.86
CA TYR A 213 -3.45 -12.51 5.37
C TYR A 213 -2.43 -11.75 6.24
N LEU A 214 -2.36 -12.04 7.54
CA LEU A 214 -1.30 -11.53 8.39
C LEU A 214 0.06 -12.05 7.93
N VAL A 215 0.17 -13.35 7.64
CA VAL A 215 1.42 -13.96 7.13
C VAL A 215 1.83 -13.32 5.80
N LEU A 216 0.90 -13.18 4.84
CA LEU A 216 1.15 -12.49 3.57
C LEU A 216 1.64 -11.06 3.78
N SER A 217 1.03 -10.34 4.72
CA SER A 217 1.40 -8.95 5.01
C SER A 217 2.82 -8.85 5.56
N VAL A 218 3.24 -9.78 6.41
CA VAL A 218 4.61 -9.86 6.93
C VAL A 218 5.59 -10.20 5.81
N ILE A 219 5.33 -11.23 5.00
CA ILE A 219 6.19 -11.60 3.87
C ILE A 219 6.37 -10.40 2.92
N ARG A 220 5.28 -9.73 2.57
CA ARG A 220 5.33 -8.54 1.72
C ARG A 220 6.18 -7.43 2.33
N GLN A 221 6.07 -7.19 3.63
CA GLN A 221 6.80 -6.13 4.33
C GLN A 221 8.30 -6.43 4.42
N GLU A 222 8.66 -7.68 4.65
CA GLU A 222 10.05 -8.09 4.94
C GLU A 222 10.86 -8.40 3.67
N SER A 223 10.25 -9.01 2.66
CA SER A 223 11.00 -9.54 1.50
C SER A 223 10.51 -9.07 0.13
N PHE A 224 9.31 -8.56 0.02
CA PHE A 224 8.64 -8.35 -1.27
C PHE A 224 8.38 -9.66 -2.04
N PHE A 225 8.27 -10.80 -1.32
CA PHE A 225 8.15 -12.17 -1.86
C PHE A 225 9.41 -12.79 -2.46
#